data_522629b2c22ab32d53913753135a7a46
#
_entry.id   522629b2c22ab32d53913753135a7a46
#
_cell.length_a   1.000
_cell.length_b   1.000
_cell.length_c   1.000
_cell.angle_alpha   90.00
_cell.angle_beta   90.00
_cell.angle_gamma   90.00
#
_symmetry.space_group_name_H-M   'P 1'
#
loop_
_entity.id
_entity.type
_entity.pdbx_description
1 polymer ?
#
loop_
_entity_poly.entity_id
_entity_poly.type
_entity_poly.pdbx_seq_one_letter_code
_entity_poly.pdbx_strand_id
1 'polypeptide(L)'
;MSDEWSKRQEDEEMKLRLHTLLKNAENDGDPLGWFEDLYESAKGDSTQIPWARMDVNPILKEELERESLQPGRALMVGCGLGDDAIYLEKLGWDVVAFDVSPSCISWCKKRFTTSSVIWEVADVTQPPKEWLKEF
;
A
#
# COMPACT_ATOMS: atom_id res chain seq x y z
N MET A 1 16.62 9.91 3.09
CA MET A 1 15.33 9.17 2.91
C MET A 1 14.58 9.06 4.20
N SER A 2 15.17 8.49 5.25
CA SER A 2 14.53 8.40 6.57
C SER A 2 14.11 9.75 7.14
N ASP A 3 14.91 10.80 6.91
CA ASP A 3 14.62 12.14 7.42
C ASP A 3 13.37 12.77 6.81
N GLU A 4 13.15 12.61 5.51
CA GLU A 4 11.96 13.14 4.85
C GLU A 4 10.70 12.41 5.29
N TRP A 5 10.80 11.10 5.44
CA TRP A 5 9.67 10.29 5.93
C TRP A 5 9.34 10.66 7.38
N SER A 6 10.34 10.77 8.23
CA SER A 6 10.17 11.17 9.64
C SER A 6 9.57 12.55 9.77
N LYS A 7 10.04 13.50 8.96
CA LYS A 7 9.50 14.88 8.94
C LYS A 7 8.02 14.89 8.54
N ARG A 8 7.62 14.04 7.58
CA ARG A 8 6.20 13.92 7.22
C ARG A 8 5.33 13.41 8.36
N GLN A 9 5.86 12.49 9.16
CA GLN A 9 5.12 11.95 10.32
C GLN A 9 4.89 13.02 11.40
N GLU A 10 5.74 14.02 11.47
CA GLU A 10 5.65 15.12 12.45
C GLU A 10 4.97 16.38 11.90
N ASP A 11 4.66 16.41 10.61
CA ASP A 11 4.06 17.55 9.94
C ASP A 11 2.62 17.77 10.43
N GLU A 12 2.40 18.91 11.10
CA GLU A 12 1.09 19.28 11.65
C GLU A 12 0.04 19.51 10.56
N GLU A 13 0.44 20.07 9.43
CA GLU A 13 -0.45 20.29 8.29
C GLU A 13 -0.92 18.94 7.71
N MET A 14 -0.03 17.97 7.58
CA MET A 14 -0.35 16.61 7.16
C MET A 14 -1.33 15.94 8.15
N LYS A 15 -1.07 16.05 9.44
CA LYS A 15 -1.94 15.50 10.49
C LYS A 15 -3.35 16.10 10.41
N LEU A 16 -3.44 17.39 10.22
CA LEU A 16 -4.72 18.08 10.10
C LEU A 16 -5.48 17.63 8.86
N ARG A 17 -4.79 17.49 7.74
CA ARG A 17 -5.36 16.99 6.48
C ARG A 17 -5.94 15.57 6.66
N LEU A 18 -5.17 14.68 7.28
CA LEU A 18 -5.62 13.30 7.56
C LEU A 18 -6.84 13.29 8.47
N HIS A 19 -6.83 14.11 9.52
CA HIS A 19 -7.96 14.24 10.43
C HIS A 19 -9.23 14.67 9.71
N THR A 20 -9.12 15.66 8.82
CA THR A 20 -10.24 16.15 8.01
C THR A 20 -10.79 15.07 7.09
N LEU A 21 -9.93 14.31 6.40
CA LEU A 21 -10.33 13.21 5.54
C LEU A 21 -11.05 12.10 6.32
N LEU A 22 -10.55 11.74 7.49
CA LEU A 22 -11.16 10.75 8.38
C LEU A 22 -12.55 11.18 8.82
N LYS A 23 -12.69 12.43 9.25
CA LYS A 23 -13.97 12.98 9.69
C LYS A 23 -14.99 12.99 8.57
N ASN A 24 -14.60 13.39 7.37
CA ASN A 24 -15.48 13.40 6.21
C ASN A 24 -15.94 11.98 5.85
N ALA A 25 -15.05 10.99 5.89
CA ALA A 25 -15.39 9.60 5.63
C ALA A 25 -16.38 9.05 6.66
N GLU A 26 -16.18 9.34 7.93
CA GLU A 26 -17.09 8.96 9.01
C GLU A 26 -18.48 9.57 8.79
N ASN A 27 -18.54 10.87 8.48
CA ASN A 27 -19.79 11.60 8.23
C ASN A 27 -20.54 11.06 7.02
N ASP A 28 -19.82 10.61 6.00
CA ASP A 28 -20.39 10.04 4.77
C ASP A 28 -20.81 8.57 4.94
N GLY A 29 -20.54 7.97 6.08
CA GLY A 29 -20.84 6.56 6.34
C GLY A 29 -19.94 5.59 5.58
N ASP A 30 -18.79 6.05 5.10
CA ASP A 30 -17.80 5.25 4.38
C ASP A 30 -16.43 5.37 5.08
N PRO A 31 -16.19 4.62 6.15
CA PRO A 31 -15.00 4.77 6.97
C PRO A 31 -13.69 4.45 6.24
N LEU A 32 -13.75 3.77 5.09
CA LEU A 32 -12.56 3.47 4.28
C LEU A 32 -12.36 4.45 3.12
N GLY A 33 -13.34 5.30 2.83
CA GLY A 33 -13.31 6.22 1.70
C GLY A 33 -12.18 7.25 1.75
N TRP A 34 -11.67 7.56 2.93
CA TRP A 34 -10.59 8.53 3.09
C TRP A 34 -9.26 8.07 2.45
N PHE A 35 -9.05 6.76 2.32
CA PHE A 35 -7.87 6.23 1.61
C PHE A 35 -7.91 6.64 0.13
N GLU A 36 -9.06 6.44 -0.53
CA GLU A 36 -9.23 6.84 -1.92
C GLU A 36 -9.05 8.36 -2.08
N ASP A 37 -9.68 9.14 -1.21
CA ASP A 37 -9.57 10.60 -1.24
C ASP A 37 -8.13 11.07 -1.09
N LEU A 38 -7.36 10.43 -0.22
CA LEU A 38 -5.96 10.75 -0.01
C LEU A 38 -5.12 10.46 -1.26
N TYR A 39 -5.24 9.25 -1.81
CA TYR A 39 -4.46 8.86 -2.99
C TYR A 39 -4.84 9.67 -4.22
N GLU A 40 -6.13 9.90 -4.45
CA GLU A 40 -6.60 10.73 -5.56
C GLU A 40 -6.08 12.16 -5.44
N SER A 41 -6.18 12.77 -4.26
CA SER A 41 -5.77 14.15 -4.03
C SER A 41 -4.25 14.35 -4.13
N ALA A 42 -3.48 13.30 -3.95
CA ALA A 42 -2.02 13.35 -4.06
C ALA A 42 -1.53 13.56 -5.51
N LYS A 43 -2.33 13.19 -6.50
CA LYS A 43 -2.04 13.41 -7.94
C LYS A 43 -0.65 12.94 -8.36
N GLY A 44 -0.24 11.77 -7.89
CA GLY A 44 1.07 11.18 -8.21
C GLY A 44 2.25 11.72 -7.42
N ASP A 45 2.00 12.56 -6.43
CA ASP A 45 3.04 13.07 -5.53
C ASP A 45 3.11 12.22 -4.25
N SER A 46 4.10 11.33 -4.18
CA SER A 46 4.27 10.42 -3.04
C SER A 46 4.55 11.13 -1.71
N THR A 47 5.03 12.36 -1.76
CA THR A 47 5.26 13.15 -0.54
C THR A 47 3.95 13.54 0.17
N GLN A 48 2.82 13.44 -0.54
CA GLN A 48 1.50 13.68 0.02
C GLN A 48 0.90 12.44 0.70
N ILE A 49 1.58 11.30 0.62
CA ILE A 49 1.16 10.06 1.28
C ILE A 49 2.05 9.85 2.51
N PRO A 50 1.51 9.97 3.73
CA PRO A 50 2.34 9.99 4.94
C PRO A 50 3.13 8.71 5.18
N TRP A 51 2.63 7.56 4.77
CA TRP A 51 3.31 6.27 4.97
C TRP A 51 4.18 5.83 3.79
N ALA A 52 4.21 6.59 2.69
CA ALA A 52 4.98 6.19 1.51
C ALA A 52 6.49 6.40 1.71
N ARG A 53 7.22 5.31 1.90
CA ARG A 53 8.68 5.31 2.01
C ARG A 53 9.39 5.34 0.66
N MET A 54 8.71 4.89 -0.39
CA MET A 54 9.25 4.68 -1.74
C MET A 54 10.40 3.66 -1.76
N ASP A 55 10.37 2.74 -0.82
CA ASP A 55 11.31 1.64 -0.67
C ASP A 55 10.64 0.55 0.18
N VAL A 56 11.22 -0.66 0.17
CA VAL A 56 10.72 -1.77 0.98
C VAL A 56 10.75 -1.40 2.46
N ASN A 57 9.74 -1.86 3.20
CA ASN A 57 9.72 -1.70 4.65
C ASN A 57 10.93 -2.44 5.24
N PRO A 58 11.80 -1.76 6.00
CA PRO A 58 13.02 -2.37 6.53
C PRO A 58 12.75 -3.54 7.47
N ILE A 59 11.62 -3.54 8.18
CA ILE A 59 11.23 -4.65 9.07
C ILE A 59 10.87 -5.89 8.24
N LEU A 60 10.10 -5.72 7.17
CA LEU A 60 9.78 -6.81 6.25
C LEU A 60 11.04 -7.42 5.66
N LYS A 61 11.94 -6.58 5.17
CA LYS A 61 13.22 -7.00 4.59
C LYS A 61 14.04 -7.82 5.58
N GLU A 62 14.20 -7.32 6.79
CA GLU A 62 14.95 -7.98 7.86
C GLU A 62 14.35 -9.35 8.21
N GLU A 63 13.02 -9.42 8.36
CA GLU A 63 12.33 -10.66 8.69
C GLU A 63 12.47 -11.72 7.60
N LEU A 64 12.35 -11.33 6.33
CA LEU A 64 12.50 -12.25 5.21
C LEU A 64 13.94 -12.79 5.12
N GLU A 65 14.93 -11.95 5.37
CA GLU A 65 16.33 -12.37 5.40
C GLU A 65 16.60 -13.33 6.57
N ARG A 66 16.02 -13.06 7.74
CA ARG A 66 16.20 -13.87 8.96
C ARG A 66 15.54 -15.25 8.84
N GLU A 67 14.32 -15.31 8.32
CA GLU A 67 13.52 -16.53 8.28
C GLU A 67 13.91 -17.47 7.12
N SER A 68 14.61 -16.98 6.12
CA SER A 68 15.05 -17.77 4.95
C SER A 68 13.92 -18.56 4.31
N LEU A 69 12.74 -17.94 4.18
CA LEU A 69 11.57 -18.61 3.60
C LEU A 69 11.78 -18.92 2.12
N GLN A 70 11.32 -20.09 1.72
CA GLN A 70 11.30 -20.44 0.29
C GLN A 70 10.21 -19.64 -0.41
N PRO A 71 10.54 -19.00 -1.56
CA PRO A 71 9.53 -18.28 -2.33
C PRO A 71 8.37 -19.15 -2.74
N GLY A 72 7.19 -18.59 -2.71
CA GLY A 72 5.95 -19.25 -3.09
C GLY A 72 4.93 -18.18 -3.51
N ARG A 73 3.68 -18.38 -3.14
CA ARG A 73 2.62 -17.41 -3.40
C ARG A 73 2.47 -16.48 -2.19
N ALA A 74 2.33 -15.18 -2.46
CA ALA A 74 2.17 -14.18 -1.42
C ALA A 74 0.99 -13.26 -1.72
N LEU A 75 0.22 -12.95 -0.68
CA LEU A 75 -0.85 -11.94 -0.74
C LEU A 75 -0.42 -10.74 0.09
N MET A 76 -0.23 -9.61 -0.59
CA MET A 76 0.16 -8.36 0.08
C MET A 76 -1.10 -7.56 0.41
N VAL A 77 -1.43 -7.48 1.70
CA VAL A 77 -2.62 -6.80 2.22
C VAL A 77 -2.32 -5.32 2.43
N GLY A 78 -3.18 -4.43 1.87
CA GLY A 78 -2.97 -3.00 2.01
C GLY A 78 -1.65 -2.56 1.41
N CYS A 79 -1.44 -2.87 0.14
CA CYS A 79 -0.13 -2.78 -0.50
C CYS A 79 0.45 -1.35 -0.63
N GLY A 80 -0.37 -0.31 -0.42
CA GLY A 80 0.07 1.06 -0.64
C GLY A 80 0.64 1.24 -2.05
N LEU A 81 1.75 1.95 -2.19
CA LEU A 81 2.36 2.22 -3.49
C LEU A 81 3.19 1.06 -4.06
N GLY A 82 3.21 -0.09 -3.37
CA GLY A 82 3.65 -1.35 -3.95
C GLY A 82 5.11 -1.74 -3.75
N ASP A 83 5.88 -0.98 -3.00
CA ASP A 83 7.31 -1.25 -2.82
C ASP A 83 7.60 -2.60 -2.17
N ASP A 84 6.79 -2.99 -1.17
CA ASP A 84 6.93 -4.29 -0.51
C ASP A 84 6.59 -5.44 -1.46
N ALA A 85 5.52 -5.29 -2.26
CA ALA A 85 5.13 -6.28 -3.24
C ALA A 85 6.23 -6.50 -4.29
N ILE A 86 6.84 -5.42 -4.77
CA ILE A 86 7.95 -5.49 -5.73
C ILE A 86 9.17 -6.14 -5.11
N TYR A 87 9.45 -5.88 -3.85
CA TYR A 87 10.56 -6.53 -3.15
C TYR A 87 10.37 -8.05 -3.11
N LEU A 88 9.16 -8.52 -2.77
CA LEU A 88 8.83 -9.95 -2.79
C LEU A 88 9.00 -10.55 -4.19
N GLU A 89 8.52 -9.86 -5.22
CA GLU A 89 8.69 -10.31 -6.60
C GLU A 89 10.16 -10.52 -6.95
N LYS A 90 11.03 -9.57 -6.56
CA LYS A 90 12.47 -9.67 -6.80
C LYS A 90 13.11 -10.87 -6.10
N LEU A 91 12.54 -11.32 -5.00
CA LEU A 91 12.98 -12.51 -4.29
C LEU A 91 12.42 -13.81 -4.86
N GLY A 92 11.62 -13.74 -5.92
CA GLY A 92 11.06 -14.90 -6.60
C GLY A 92 9.65 -15.30 -6.16
N TRP A 93 8.99 -14.48 -5.34
CA TRP A 93 7.61 -14.73 -4.93
C TRP A 93 6.63 -14.41 -6.05
N ASP A 94 5.54 -15.16 -6.09
CA ASP A 94 4.40 -14.94 -6.96
C ASP A 94 3.37 -14.12 -6.16
N VAL A 95 3.23 -12.83 -6.50
CA VAL A 95 2.56 -11.85 -5.63
C VAL A 95 1.24 -11.37 -6.20
N VAL A 96 0.20 -11.41 -5.37
CA VAL A 96 -1.03 -10.66 -5.54
C VAL A 96 -1.04 -9.56 -4.48
N ALA A 97 -1.22 -8.32 -4.89
CA ALA A 97 -1.23 -7.17 -4.00
C ALA A 97 -2.55 -6.43 -4.14
N PHE A 98 -3.14 -6.00 -3.03
CA PHE A 98 -4.40 -5.27 -3.09
C PHE A 98 -4.46 -4.12 -2.09
N ASP A 99 -5.31 -3.17 -2.41
CA ASP A 99 -5.63 -2.03 -1.56
C ASP A 99 -7.08 -1.64 -1.80
N VAL A 100 -7.70 -0.92 -0.87
CA VAL A 100 -9.10 -0.48 -1.00
C VAL A 100 -9.24 0.69 -1.96
N SER A 101 -8.17 1.42 -2.25
CA SER A 101 -8.20 2.62 -3.09
C SER A 101 -7.93 2.29 -4.56
N PRO A 102 -8.90 2.53 -5.46
CA PRO A 102 -8.66 2.40 -6.89
C PRO A 102 -7.53 3.30 -7.41
N SER A 103 -7.41 4.51 -6.88
CA SER A 103 -6.34 5.44 -7.26
C SER A 103 -4.96 4.92 -6.84
N CYS A 104 -4.88 4.30 -5.67
CA CYS A 104 -3.65 3.65 -5.19
C CYS A 104 -3.22 2.53 -6.15
N ILE A 105 -4.13 1.65 -6.50
CA ILE A 105 -3.83 0.52 -7.41
C ILE A 105 -3.48 1.01 -8.81
N SER A 106 -4.18 2.01 -9.32
CA SER A 106 -3.82 2.64 -10.60
C SER A 106 -2.39 3.20 -10.56
N TRP A 107 -2.01 3.80 -9.44
CA TRP A 107 -0.66 4.33 -9.24
C TRP A 107 0.40 3.22 -9.25
N CYS A 108 0.13 2.10 -8.57
CA CYS A 108 1.02 0.93 -8.59
C CYS A 108 1.24 0.42 -10.02
N LYS A 109 0.18 0.31 -10.82
CA LYS A 109 0.25 -0.14 -12.22
C LYS A 109 1.10 0.81 -13.07
N LYS A 110 1.04 2.10 -12.81
CA LYS A 110 1.84 3.11 -13.51
C LYS A 110 3.32 3.07 -13.10
N ARG A 111 3.58 2.81 -11.82
CA ARG A 111 4.96 2.71 -11.31
C ARG A 111 5.68 1.47 -11.84
N PHE A 112 4.98 0.36 -11.96
CA PHE A 112 5.58 -0.96 -12.19
C PHE A 112 4.96 -1.64 -13.41
N THR A 113 5.13 -1.01 -14.57
CA THR A 113 4.52 -1.44 -15.84
C THR A 113 5.01 -2.80 -16.33
N THR A 114 6.20 -3.23 -15.92
CA THR A 114 6.80 -4.50 -16.35
C THR A 114 6.75 -5.58 -15.27
N SER A 115 6.16 -5.28 -14.12
CA SER A 115 6.02 -6.23 -13.02
C SER A 115 4.98 -7.31 -13.31
N SER A 116 5.21 -8.52 -12.80
CA SER A 116 4.26 -9.63 -12.84
C SER A 116 3.30 -9.62 -11.64
N VAL A 117 3.46 -8.70 -10.70
CA VAL A 117 2.54 -8.56 -9.57
C VAL A 117 1.12 -8.29 -10.08
N ILE A 118 0.15 -9.03 -9.54
CA ILE A 118 -1.26 -8.78 -9.82
C ILE A 118 -1.78 -7.74 -8.83
N TRP A 119 -2.20 -6.60 -9.36
CA TRP A 119 -2.70 -5.47 -8.58
C TRP A 119 -4.22 -5.47 -8.58
N GLU A 120 -4.84 -5.56 -7.39
CA GLU A 120 -6.30 -5.67 -7.26
C GLU A 120 -6.84 -4.60 -6.32
N VAL A 121 -8.04 -4.11 -6.63
CA VAL A 121 -8.81 -3.30 -5.69
C VAL A 121 -9.68 -4.24 -4.88
N ALA A 122 -9.46 -4.31 -3.56
CA ALA A 122 -10.24 -5.20 -2.70
C ALA A 122 -10.22 -4.70 -1.25
N ASP A 123 -11.23 -5.12 -0.51
CA ASP A 123 -11.37 -4.88 0.92
C ASP A 123 -11.06 -6.19 1.65
N VAL A 124 -10.10 -6.17 2.58
CA VAL A 124 -9.68 -7.37 3.32
C VAL A 124 -10.82 -8.01 4.12
N THR A 125 -11.83 -7.22 4.50
CA THR A 125 -13.00 -7.75 5.21
C THR A 125 -13.98 -8.47 4.30
N GLN A 126 -13.84 -8.31 2.98
CA GLN A 126 -14.67 -8.94 1.96
C GLN A 126 -13.78 -9.40 0.80
N PRO A 127 -12.83 -10.34 1.06
CA PRO A 127 -11.87 -10.75 0.04
C PRO A 127 -12.57 -11.52 -1.10
N PRO A 128 -12.01 -11.45 -2.33
CA PRO A 128 -12.51 -12.30 -3.41
C PRO A 128 -12.52 -13.78 -3.02
N LYS A 129 -13.58 -14.48 -3.38
CA LYS A 129 -13.75 -15.90 -3.02
C LYS A 129 -12.63 -16.78 -3.58
N GLU A 130 -12.11 -16.44 -4.74
CA GLU A 130 -11.02 -17.16 -5.40
C GLU A 130 -9.70 -17.11 -4.63
N TRP A 131 -9.57 -16.20 -3.64
CA TRP A 131 -8.39 -16.14 -2.79
C TRP A 131 -8.43 -17.12 -1.61
N LEU A 132 -9.59 -17.69 -1.33
CA LEU A 132 -9.75 -18.64 -0.23
C LEU A 132 -8.86 -19.88 -0.48
N LYS A 133 -7.98 -20.17 0.48
CA LYS A 133 -7.04 -21.33 0.44
C LYS A 133 -5.96 -21.25 -0.64
N GLU A 134 -5.74 -20.07 -1.25
CA GLU A 134 -4.70 -19.89 -2.27
C GLU A 134 -3.36 -19.44 -1.69
N PHE A 135 -3.36 -18.91 -0.49
CA PHE A 135 -2.18 -18.34 0.15
C PHE A 135 -1.87 -18.95 1.50
#